data_61287404447201c5c7ac49a7d25ea9e7
#
_entry.id   61287404447201c5c7ac49a7d25ea9e7
#
_cell.length_a   1.000
_cell.length_b   1.000
_cell.length_c   1.000
_cell.angle_alpha   90.00
_cell.angle_beta   90.00
_cell.angle_gamma   90.00
#
_symmetry.space_group_name_H-M   'P 1'
#
loop_
_entity.id
_entity.type
_entity.pdbx_description
1 polymer ?
#
loop_
_entity_poly.entity_id
_entity_poly.type
_entity_poly.pdbx_seq_one_letter_code
_entity_poly.pdbx_strand_id
1 'polypeptide(L)'
;MSDWYENMASEDFSRARTRELLSRVSGLLVPDRGKLLSLDEVKAVLKPGAETYEGLKAVPLDLIVGSEGRYRDFNSHFLPRADHLKSRWVRVDLAHYADVPLPPVRLYEIGGVYFVRDGNHRVSVAKLRGQAAIDAEVSSLDAEVRLRPGMTLEDLKRSLLGYEKRRFYEKTDFGKLTGDEELDFTSPGRYDEVLEHILVHKYFVNQSLPREISFDEALFSWYENVYRPLAYVIEDLGLLSRFPGRTVSDLYVYIVKHWDELKRKYGLSYPVAEAARDYGERFGKPRAARIREGLAALAGGILSRLEELPGPLGRAAERFRNRGPAAGEKKAENP
;
A
#
# COMPACT_ATOMS: atom_id res chain seq x y z
N MET A 1 37.75 -12.94 -28.40
CA MET A 1 36.52 -12.11 -28.51
C MET A 1 35.56 -12.36 -27.34
N SER A 2 35.42 -13.61 -26.86
CA SER A 2 34.58 -13.96 -25.69
C SER A 2 34.95 -13.17 -24.41
N ASP A 3 36.23 -13.21 -24.04
CA ASP A 3 36.75 -12.59 -22.81
C ASP A 3 36.60 -11.06 -22.79
N TRP A 4 36.65 -10.41 -23.95
CA TRP A 4 36.45 -8.97 -24.06
C TRP A 4 35.00 -8.58 -23.78
N TYR A 5 34.03 -9.31 -24.33
CA TYR A 5 32.61 -9.07 -24.07
C TYR A 5 32.25 -9.37 -22.61
N GLU A 6 32.86 -10.41 -22.00
CA GLU A 6 32.68 -10.73 -20.58
C GLU A 6 33.16 -9.60 -19.66
N ASN A 7 34.32 -9.03 -19.96
CA ASN A 7 34.84 -7.88 -19.23
C ASN A 7 33.92 -6.67 -19.35
N MET A 8 33.46 -6.34 -20.57
CA MET A 8 32.51 -5.25 -20.82
C MET A 8 31.20 -5.44 -20.04
N ALA A 9 30.58 -6.62 -20.08
CA ALA A 9 29.35 -6.91 -19.36
C ALA A 9 29.55 -6.88 -17.84
N SER A 10 30.74 -7.29 -17.34
CA SER A 10 31.09 -7.19 -15.93
C SER A 10 31.25 -5.73 -15.48
N GLU A 11 31.82 -4.87 -16.32
CA GLU A 11 31.94 -3.43 -16.08
C GLU A 11 30.56 -2.75 -16.09
N ASP A 12 29.69 -3.14 -17.03
CA ASP A 12 28.31 -2.62 -17.09
C ASP A 12 27.51 -2.97 -15.84
N PHE A 13 27.66 -4.20 -15.33
CA PHE A 13 27.09 -4.56 -14.02
C PHE A 13 27.64 -3.70 -12.88
N SER A 14 28.97 -3.48 -12.84
CA SER A 14 29.61 -2.63 -11.83
C SER A 14 29.11 -1.19 -11.90
N ARG A 15 28.90 -0.68 -13.13
CA ARG A 15 28.31 0.65 -13.37
C ARG A 15 26.85 0.73 -12.89
N ALA A 16 26.05 -0.32 -13.15
CA ALA A 16 24.68 -0.42 -12.67
C ALA A 16 24.63 -0.42 -11.13
N ARG A 17 25.51 -1.16 -10.48
CA ARG A 17 25.63 -1.21 -9.01
C ARG A 17 26.04 0.14 -8.42
N THR A 18 26.99 0.84 -9.04
CA THR A 18 27.41 2.18 -8.60
C THR A 18 26.26 3.17 -8.71
N ARG A 19 25.52 3.16 -9.82
CA ARG A 19 24.30 4.00 -9.98
C ARG A 19 23.23 3.68 -8.93
N GLU A 20 23.03 2.41 -8.59
CA GLU A 20 22.10 1.99 -7.56
C GLU A 20 22.52 2.52 -6.19
N LEU A 21 23.80 2.40 -5.82
CA LEU A 21 24.32 2.94 -4.56
C LEU A 21 24.17 4.45 -4.47
N LEU A 22 24.45 5.18 -5.55
CA LEU A 22 24.24 6.64 -5.60
C LEU A 22 22.74 7.00 -5.46
N SER A 23 21.84 6.21 -6.07
CA SER A 23 20.40 6.43 -5.95
C SER A 23 19.88 6.22 -4.54
N ARG A 24 20.49 5.33 -3.75
CA ARG A 24 20.16 5.16 -2.31
C ARG A 24 20.51 6.42 -1.50
N VAL A 25 21.66 7.01 -1.77
CA VAL A 25 22.09 8.22 -1.06
C VAL A 25 21.13 9.38 -1.36
N SER A 26 20.76 9.58 -2.62
CA SER A 26 19.76 10.60 -2.99
C SER A 26 18.35 10.28 -2.48
N GLY A 27 17.98 8.99 -2.40
CA GLY A 27 16.69 8.50 -1.89
C GLY A 27 16.51 8.64 -0.37
N LEU A 28 17.57 8.94 0.38
CA LEU A 28 17.47 9.21 1.83
C LEU A 28 16.56 10.42 2.14
N LEU A 29 16.38 11.33 1.18
CA LEU A 29 15.55 12.51 1.33
C LEU A 29 14.07 12.29 0.99
N VAL A 30 13.76 11.22 0.26
CA VAL A 30 12.37 10.91 -0.18
C VAL A 30 12.09 9.42 0.01
N PRO A 31 11.44 9.04 1.13
CA PRO A 31 11.10 7.65 1.41
C PRO A 31 10.23 7.01 0.31
N ASP A 32 10.45 5.72 0.05
CA ASP A 32 9.69 4.82 -0.83
C ASP A 32 9.74 5.06 -2.35
N ARG A 33 10.19 6.22 -2.84
CA ARG A 33 10.33 6.44 -4.29
C ARG A 33 11.44 5.61 -4.96
N GLY A 34 12.35 5.06 -4.17
CA GLY A 34 13.44 4.20 -4.66
C GLY A 34 13.11 2.71 -4.72
N LYS A 35 11.93 2.29 -4.28
CA LYS A 35 11.53 0.88 -4.25
C LYS A 35 10.78 0.48 -5.52
N LEU A 36 11.05 -0.72 -6.00
CA LEU A 36 10.27 -1.36 -7.05
C LEU A 36 8.92 -1.81 -6.46
N LEU A 37 7.82 -1.57 -7.17
CA LEU A 37 6.49 -1.99 -6.69
C LEU A 37 6.37 -3.52 -6.70
N SER A 38 5.76 -4.06 -5.66
CA SER A 38 5.32 -5.46 -5.60
C SER A 38 3.95 -5.60 -6.26
N LEU A 39 3.82 -6.53 -7.21
CA LEU A 39 2.53 -6.83 -7.81
C LEU A 39 1.52 -7.34 -6.79
N ASP A 40 1.95 -8.17 -5.83
CA ASP A 40 1.07 -8.72 -4.80
C ASP A 40 0.49 -7.61 -3.90
N GLU A 41 1.32 -6.61 -3.52
CA GLU A 41 0.86 -5.47 -2.74
C GLU A 41 -0.15 -4.62 -3.55
N VAL A 42 0.09 -4.42 -4.84
CA VAL A 42 -0.81 -3.70 -5.74
C VAL A 42 -2.12 -4.47 -5.93
N LYS A 43 -2.07 -5.78 -6.17
CA LYS A 43 -3.26 -6.66 -6.24
C LYS A 43 -4.07 -6.64 -4.95
N ALA A 44 -3.41 -6.64 -3.79
CA ALA A 44 -4.09 -6.57 -2.49
C ALA A 44 -4.87 -5.26 -2.29
N VAL A 45 -4.38 -4.16 -2.86
CA VAL A 45 -5.04 -2.84 -2.81
C VAL A 45 -6.15 -2.73 -3.85
N LEU A 46 -5.86 -3.06 -5.13
CA LEU A 46 -6.78 -2.85 -6.25
C LEU A 46 -7.85 -3.93 -6.37
N LYS A 47 -7.58 -5.15 -5.86
CA LYS A 47 -8.44 -6.33 -6.04
C LYS A 47 -8.90 -6.47 -7.50
N PRO A 48 -7.95 -6.61 -8.46
CA PRO A 48 -8.26 -6.59 -9.88
C PRO A 48 -9.22 -7.71 -10.25
N GLY A 49 -9.99 -7.49 -11.32
CA GLY A 49 -10.90 -8.46 -11.87
C GLY A 49 -10.20 -9.58 -12.65
N ALA A 50 -10.76 -9.94 -13.81
CA ALA A 50 -10.27 -11.05 -14.62
C ALA A 50 -8.87 -10.80 -15.23
N GLU A 51 -8.11 -11.89 -15.41
CA GLU A 51 -6.87 -11.89 -16.19
C GLU A 51 -7.19 -12.21 -17.65
N THR A 52 -6.69 -11.41 -18.58
CA THR A 52 -6.84 -11.59 -20.03
C THR A 52 -5.48 -11.63 -20.69
N TYR A 53 -5.21 -12.66 -21.50
CA TYR A 53 -3.97 -12.74 -22.29
C TYR A 53 -4.05 -11.81 -23.51
N GLU A 54 -3.10 -10.90 -23.63
CA GLU A 54 -3.06 -9.85 -24.65
C GLU A 54 -2.08 -10.13 -25.80
N GLY A 55 -1.32 -11.22 -25.72
CA GLY A 55 -0.35 -11.62 -26.72
C GLY A 55 1.01 -10.94 -26.61
N LEU A 56 1.75 -10.98 -27.72
CA LEU A 56 3.09 -10.38 -27.85
C LEU A 56 2.97 -8.90 -28.20
N LYS A 57 3.65 -8.04 -27.42
CA LYS A 57 3.67 -6.58 -27.62
C LYS A 57 5.05 -6.01 -27.36
N ALA A 58 5.41 -4.94 -28.06
CA ALA A 58 6.53 -4.08 -27.70
C ALA A 58 6.08 -3.13 -26.56
N VAL A 59 6.60 -3.33 -25.37
CA VAL A 59 6.21 -2.59 -24.17
C VAL A 59 7.25 -1.52 -23.84
N PRO A 60 6.84 -0.23 -23.69
CA PRO A 60 7.75 0.83 -23.28
C PRO A 60 8.34 0.53 -21.90
N LEU A 61 9.68 0.59 -21.79
CA LEU A 61 10.38 0.27 -20.56
C LEU A 61 10.03 1.21 -19.39
N ASP A 62 9.69 2.46 -19.69
CA ASP A 62 9.30 3.44 -18.68
C ASP A 62 7.97 3.09 -17.98
N LEU A 63 7.12 2.33 -18.64
CA LEU A 63 5.86 1.85 -18.08
C LEU A 63 6.04 0.59 -17.22
N ILE A 64 7.23 -0.04 -17.21
CA ILE A 64 7.52 -1.19 -16.34
C ILE A 64 7.98 -0.67 -14.97
N VAL A 65 7.10 -0.80 -13.96
CA VAL A 65 7.24 -0.14 -12.65
C VAL A 65 7.42 -1.10 -11.48
N GLY A 66 7.22 -2.41 -11.71
CA GLY A 66 7.20 -3.39 -10.63
C GLY A 66 7.52 -4.81 -11.06
N SER A 67 7.48 -5.72 -10.09
CA SER A 67 7.72 -7.15 -10.29
C SER A 67 6.86 -8.00 -9.36
N GLU A 68 6.49 -9.19 -9.81
CA GLU A 68 5.76 -10.18 -9.03
C GLU A 68 6.63 -10.77 -7.89
N GLY A 69 7.85 -11.24 -8.18
CA GLY A 69 8.63 -11.99 -7.18
C GLY A 69 9.99 -11.40 -6.80
N ARG A 70 10.53 -10.44 -7.58
CA ARG A 70 11.90 -9.93 -7.41
C ARG A 70 11.99 -8.43 -7.14
N TYR A 71 10.94 -7.85 -6.58
CA TYR A 71 10.88 -6.42 -6.31
C TYR A 71 11.91 -5.94 -5.26
N ARG A 72 12.53 -6.85 -4.49
CA ARG A 72 13.62 -6.54 -3.55
C ARG A 72 15.00 -6.59 -4.17
N ASP A 73 15.16 -7.31 -5.28
CA ASP A 73 16.44 -7.51 -5.96
C ASP A 73 16.86 -6.29 -6.78
N PHE A 74 15.90 -5.46 -7.17
CA PHE A 74 16.10 -4.28 -7.99
C PHE A 74 15.48 -3.04 -7.34
N ASN A 75 15.99 -1.86 -7.68
CA ASN A 75 15.35 -0.60 -7.30
C ASN A 75 14.29 -0.16 -8.33
N SER A 76 13.62 0.98 -8.12
CA SER A 76 12.58 1.52 -9.03
C SER A 76 13.04 1.74 -10.47
N HIS A 77 14.34 1.87 -10.72
CA HIS A 77 14.96 1.97 -12.06
C HIS A 77 15.44 0.62 -12.59
N PHE A 78 15.08 -0.49 -11.95
CA PHE A 78 15.57 -1.84 -12.25
C PHE A 78 17.09 -1.99 -12.15
N LEU A 79 17.77 -1.15 -11.37
CA LEU A 79 19.19 -1.35 -11.09
C LEU A 79 19.35 -2.46 -10.03
N PRO A 80 20.33 -3.40 -10.20
CA PRO A 80 20.52 -4.52 -9.31
C PRO A 80 21.01 -4.05 -7.92
N ARG A 81 20.43 -4.58 -6.83
CA ARG A 81 20.72 -4.16 -5.45
C ARG A 81 21.78 -5.03 -4.76
N ALA A 82 22.13 -6.18 -5.32
CA ALA A 82 23.02 -7.15 -4.69
C ALA A 82 23.95 -7.84 -5.70
N ASP A 83 25.13 -8.22 -5.24
CA ASP A 83 26.17 -8.78 -6.10
C ASP A 83 25.91 -10.23 -6.53
N HIS A 84 25.09 -10.97 -5.80
CA HIS A 84 24.67 -12.32 -6.20
C HIS A 84 23.86 -12.35 -7.51
N LEU A 85 23.37 -11.21 -7.97
CA LEU A 85 22.67 -11.07 -9.25
C LEU A 85 23.62 -11.01 -10.45
N LYS A 86 24.94 -10.82 -10.22
CA LYS A 86 25.95 -10.54 -11.25
C LYS A 86 25.98 -11.61 -12.34
N SER A 87 26.08 -12.87 -11.96
CA SER A 87 26.29 -13.95 -12.97
C SER A 87 25.15 -14.04 -13.98
N ARG A 88 23.91 -13.92 -13.53
CA ARG A 88 22.73 -13.96 -14.41
C ARG A 88 22.58 -12.66 -15.19
N TRP A 89 22.86 -11.53 -14.58
CA TRP A 89 22.79 -10.21 -15.21
C TRP A 89 23.81 -10.08 -16.35
N VAL A 90 25.08 -10.44 -16.10
CA VAL A 90 26.17 -10.44 -17.05
C VAL A 90 25.85 -11.37 -18.24
N ARG A 91 25.27 -12.56 -17.99
CA ARG A 91 24.87 -13.48 -19.08
C ARG A 91 23.85 -12.86 -20.02
N VAL A 92 22.87 -12.12 -19.48
CA VAL A 92 21.87 -11.41 -20.31
C VAL A 92 22.54 -10.28 -21.11
N ASP A 93 23.45 -9.55 -20.49
CA ASP A 93 24.14 -8.45 -21.15
C ASP A 93 25.12 -8.94 -22.24
N LEU A 94 25.79 -10.08 -22.02
CA LEU A 94 26.58 -10.77 -23.02
C LEU A 94 25.78 -11.15 -24.27
N ALA A 95 24.52 -11.60 -24.10
CA ALA A 95 23.66 -11.93 -25.23
C ALA A 95 23.43 -10.70 -26.12
N HIS A 96 23.29 -9.51 -25.53
CA HIS A 96 23.20 -8.26 -26.30
C HIS A 96 24.51 -7.91 -27.03
N TYR A 97 25.69 -8.14 -26.41
CA TYR A 97 26.97 -7.91 -27.11
C TYR A 97 27.20 -8.88 -28.24
N ALA A 98 26.69 -10.11 -28.11
CA ALA A 98 26.84 -11.15 -29.13
C ALA A 98 25.71 -11.16 -30.15
N ASP A 99 24.78 -10.18 -30.10
CA ASP A 99 23.60 -10.06 -30.96
C ASP A 99 22.73 -11.33 -30.97
N VAL A 100 22.67 -12.01 -29.82
CA VAL A 100 21.85 -13.21 -29.60
C VAL A 100 20.42 -12.79 -29.21
N PRO A 101 19.39 -13.18 -29.98
CA PRO A 101 18.01 -12.88 -29.64
C PRO A 101 17.64 -13.47 -28.29
N LEU A 102 17.10 -12.65 -27.40
CA LEU A 102 16.56 -13.09 -26.12
C LEU A 102 15.04 -13.33 -26.25
N PRO A 103 14.49 -14.35 -25.57
CA PRO A 103 13.05 -14.59 -25.60
C PRO A 103 12.30 -13.38 -24.99
N PRO A 104 11.03 -13.13 -25.40
CA PRO A 104 10.21 -12.09 -24.82
C PRO A 104 10.12 -12.21 -23.32
N VAL A 105 10.05 -11.08 -22.60
CA VAL A 105 9.75 -11.07 -21.17
C VAL A 105 8.26 -11.37 -20.96
N ARG A 106 7.87 -11.76 -19.73
CA ARG A 106 6.46 -11.91 -19.38
C ARG A 106 6.05 -10.82 -18.42
N LEU A 107 4.96 -10.12 -18.75
CA LEU A 107 4.49 -8.97 -18.00
C LEU A 107 3.01 -9.12 -17.65
N TYR A 108 2.64 -8.65 -16.45
CA TYR A 108 1.28 -8.27 -16.14
C TYR A 108 1.07 -6.78 -16.41
N GLU A 109 0.01 -6.43 -17.10
CA GLU A 109 -0.49 -5.07 -17.20
C GLU A 109 -1.57 -4.86 -16.13
N ILE A 110 -1.53 -3.74 -15.42
CA ILE A 110 -2.59 -3.35 -14.50
C ILE A 110 -2.67 -1.82 -14.44
N GLY A 111 -3.83 -1.28 -14.77
CA GLY A 111 -4.09 0.16 -14.71
C GLY A 111 -3.19 1.03 -15.60
N GLY A 112 -2.64 0.50 -16.68
CA GLY A 112 -1.80 1.20 -17.65
C GLY A 112 -0.28 1.12 -17.39
N VAL A 113 0.17 0.35 -16.39
CA VAL A 113 1.59 0.07 -16.12
C VAL A 113 1.86 -1.43 -16.09
N TYR A 114 3.12 -1.82 -16.10
CA TYR A 114 3.53 -3.21 -16.24
C TYR A 114 4.37 -3.70 -15.05
N PHE A 115 4.17 -4.98 -14.71
CA PHE A 115 4.90 -5.70 -13.68
C PHE A 115 5.57 -6.93 -14.26
N VAL A 116 6.84 -7.13 -13.97
CA VAL A 116 7.59 -8.27 -14.50
C VAL A 116 7.20 -9.55 -13.77
N ARG A 117 6.65 -10.51 -14.52
CA ARG A 117 6.44 -11.91 -14.10
C ARG A 117 7.71 -12.72 -14.30
N ASP A 118 8.30 -12.64 -15.51
CA ASP A 118 9.60 -13.22 -15.85
C ASP A 118 10.44 -12.29 -16.70
N GLY A 119 11.75 -12.27 -16.45
CA GLY A 119 12.71 -11.49 -17.23
C GLY A 119 13.25 -10.24 -16.55
N ASN A 120 13.22 -10.13 -15.21
CA ASN A 120 13.73 -8.97 -14.46
C ASN A 120 15.16 -8.56 -14.89
N HIS A 121 16.06 -9.51 -15.15
CA HIS A 121 17.42 -9.21 -15.63
C HIS A 121 17.40 -8.63 -17.03
N ARG A 122 16.53 -9.13 -17.93
CA ARG A 122 16.37 -8.60 -19.30
C ARG A 122 15.88 -7.15 -19.28
N VAL A 123 14.85 -6.86 -18.44
CA VAL A 123 14.35 -5.49 -18.23
C VAL A 123 15.45 -4.60 -17.64
N SER A 124 16.22 -5.09 -16.66
CA SER A 124 17.32 -4.35 -16.04
C SER A 124 18.40 -3.96 -17.07
N VAL A 125 18.85 -4.91 -17.88
CA VAL A 125 19.85 -4.66 -18.94
C VAL A 125 19.29 -3.71 -19.99
N ALA A 126 18.08 -3.94 -20.49
CA ALA A 126 17.45 -3.10 -21.51
C ALA A 126 17.32 -1.64 -21.03
N LYS A 127 16.91 -1.40 -19.78
CA LYS A 127 16.87 -0.05 -19.19
C LYS A 127 18.25 0.57 -19.05
N LEU A 128 19.27 -0.18 -18.61
CA LEU A 128 20.64 0.34 -18.52
C LEU A 128 21.21 0.75 -19.88
N ARG A 129 20.87 0.00 -20.91
CA ARG A 129 21.26 0.28 -22.32
C ARG A 129 20.45 1.39 -22.99
N GLY A 130 19.43 1.93 -22.28
CA GLY A 130 18.60 3.03 -22.82
C GLY A 130 17.66 2.60 -23.95
N GLN A 131 17.27 1.32 -24.01
CA GLN A 131 16.25 0.88 -24.95
C GLN A 131 14.91 1.55 -24.64
N ALA A 132 14.14 1.89 -25.68
CA ALA A 132 12.83 2.51 -25.50
C ALA A 132 11.74 1.50 -25.09
N ALA A 133 11.81 0.28 -25.62
CA ALA A 133 10.82 -0.77 -25.42
C ALA A 133 11.47 -2.16 -25.36
N ILE A 134 10.72 -3.15 -24.91
CA ILE A 134 11.10 -4.57 -24.86
C ILE A 134 9.94 -5.44 -25.34
N ASP A 135 10.25 -6.51 -26.08
CA ASP A 135 9.25 -7.50 -26.49
C ASP A 135 8.75 -8.29 -25.27
N ALA A 136 7.45 -8.36 -25.12
CA ALA A 136 6.80 -8.97 -23.96
C ALA A 136 5.54 -9.76 -24.32
N GLU A 137 5.37 -10.92 -23.70
CA GLU A 137 4.06 -11.57 -23.57
C GLU A 137 3.31 -10.88 -22.42
N VAL A 138 2.13 -10.32 -22.71
CA VAL A 138 1.36 -9.51 -21.78
C VAL A 138 0.07 -10.21 -21.39
N SER A 139 -0.20 -10.30 -20.06
CA SER A 139 -1.52 -10.57 -19.50
C SER A 139 -2.01 -9.29 -18.82
N SER A 140 -3.22 -8.83 -19.13
CA SER A 140 -3.86 -7.69 -18.45
C SER A 140 -4.71 -8.13 -17.27
N LEU A 141 -4.69 -7.32 -16.23
CA LEU A 141 -5.54 -7.45 -15.05
C LEU A 141 -6.48 -6.25 -15.01
N ASP A 142 -7.78 -6.50 -15.02
CA ASP A 142 -8.77 -5.43 -15.02
C ASP A 142 -8.73 -4.61 -13.73
N ALA A 143 -8.56 -3.30 -13.85
CA ALA A 143 -8.45 -2.38 -12.72
C ALA A 143 -9.19 -1.06 -12.98
N GLU A 144 -9.97 -0.62 -11.99
CA GLU A 144 -10.78 0.60 -12.08
C GLU A 144 -9.94 1.89 -11.99
N VAL A 145 -8.70 1.80 -11.49
CA VAL A 145 -7.82 2.95 -11.25
C VAL A 145 -6.59 2.88 -12.13
N ARG A 146 -6.27 3.99 -12.79
CA ARG A 146 -5.03 4.11 -13.56
C ARG A 146 -3.83 4.37 -12.67
N LEU A 147 -2.75 3.62 -12.91
CA LEU A 147 -1.45 3.81 -12.30
C LEU A 147 -0.57 4.66 -13.22
N ARG A 148 0.47 5.25 -12.62
CA ARG A 148 1.49 6.02 -13.34
C ARG A 148 2.88 5.62 -12.88
N PRO A 149 3.90 5.68 -13.73
CA PRO A 149 5.28 5.51 -13.30
C PRO A 149 5.64 6.47 -12.16
N GLY A 150 6.39 5.97 -11.19
CA GLY A 150 6.80 6.75 -10.01
C GLY A 150 5.78 6.86 -8.89
N MET A 151 4.58 6.30 -9.02
CA MET A 151 3.64 6.17 -7.90
C MET A 151 4.18 5.20 -6.86
N THR A 152 3.98 5.56 -5.59
CA THR A 152 4.17 4.66 -4.45
C THR A 152 2.89 3.88 -4.16
N LEU A 153 2.98 2.86 -3.31
CA LEU A 153 1.79 2.13 -2.83
C LEU A 153 0.81 3.05 -2.08
N GLU A 154 1.32 4.04 -1.35
CA GLU A 154 0.51 5.03 -0.65
C GLU A 154 -0.20 6.00 -1.61
N ASP A 155 0.46 6.40 -2.71
CA ASP A 155 -0.18 7.18 -3.76
C ASP A 155 -1.30 6.40 -4.44
N LEU A 156 -1.08 5.09 -4.66
CA LEU A 156 -2.11 4.19 -5.20
C LEU A 156 -3.31 4.08 -4.27
N LYS A 157 -3.10 3.83 -2.98
CA LYS A 157 -4.19 3.78 -1.99
C LYS A 157 -4.98 5.08 -1.95
N ARG A 158 -4.29 6.22 -1.98
CA ARG A 158 -4.93 7.54 -2.01
C ARG A 158 -5.75 7.75 -3.28
N SER A 159 -5.23 7.34 -4.45
CA SER A 159 -5.95 7.42 -5.72
C SER A 159 -7.20 6.54 -5.73
N LEU A 160 -7.11 5.32 -5.18
CA LEU A 160 -8.23 4.41 -5.06
C LEU A 160 -9.30 4.96 -4.10
N LEU A 161 -8.90 5.46 -2.94
CA LEU A 161 -9.83 6.12 -2.01
C LEU A 161 -10.56 7.30 -2.64
N GLY A 162 -9.84 8.16 -3.38
CA GLY A 162 -10.45 9.27 -4.11
C GLY A 162 -11.40 8.80 -5.22
N TYR A 163 -11.11 7.67 -5.88
CA TYR A 163 -12.00 7.07 -6.86
C TYR A 163 -13.27 6.51 -6.19
N GLU A 164 -13.12 5.72 -5.13
CA GLU A 164 -14.23 5.14 -4.37
C GLU A 164 -15.16 6.24 -3.79
N LYS A 165 -14.57 7.32 -3.23
CA LYS A 165 -15.34 8.48 -2.74
C LYS A 165 -16.21 9.07 -3.85
N ARG A 166 -15.59 9.46 -4.97
CA ARG A 166 -16.34 10.04 -6.09
C ARG A 166 -17.44 9.13 -6.58
N ARG A 167 -17.13 7.83 -6.81
CA ARG A 167 -18.11 6.83 -7.25
C ARG A 167 -19.28 6.68 -6.27
N PHE A 168 -18.99 6.70 -4.96
CA PHE A 168 -20.03 6.64 -3.92
C PHE A 168 -20.94 7.86 -3.98
N TYR A 169 -20.38 9.07 -4.01
CA TYR A 169 -21.14 10.31 -4.03
C TYR A 169 -21.95 10.47 -5.32
N GLU A 170 -21.38 10.12 -6.47
CA GLU A 170 -22.07 10.15 -7.76
C GLU A 170 -23.23 9.14 -7.84
N LYS A 171 -23.03 7.94 -7.30
CA LYS A 171 -24.01 6.86 -7.34
C LYS A 171 -25.17 7.06 -6.35
N THR A 172 -24.91 7.70 -5.22
CA THR A 172 -25.84 7.79 -4.11
C THR A 172 -26.44 9.18 -3.91
N ASP A 173 -25.93 10.19 -4.62
CA ASP A 173 -26.24 11.61 -4.36
C ASP A 173 -26.07 12.01 -2.87
N PHE A 174 -25.19 11.32 -2.13
CA PHE A 174 -25.02 11.44 -0.69
C PHE A 174 -24.87 12.90 -0.24
N GLY A 175 -24.00 13.68 -0.85
CA GLY A 175 -23.77 15.07 -0.50
C GLY A 175 -25.00 15.96 -0.70
N LYS A 176 -25.81 15.70 -1.76
CA LYS A 176 -27.05 16.46 -1.99
C LYS A 176 -28.14 16.10 -0.99
N LEU A 177 -28.23 14.81 -0.62
CA LEU A 177 -29.28 14.32 0.28
C LEU A 177 -29.00 14.67 1.73
N THR A 178 -27.75 14.67 2.16
CA THR A 178 -27.35 14.85 3.57
C THR A 178 -26.76 16.23 3.85
N GLY A 179 -26.26 16.93 2.83
CA GLY A 179 -25.48 18.15 2.99
C GLY A 179 -24.05 17.91 3.50
N ASP A 180 -23.61 16.65 3.61
CA ASP A 180 -22.30 16.25 4.11
C ASP A 180 -21.39 15.80 2.97
N GLU A 181 -20.19 16.39 2.86
CA GLU A 181 -19.16 16.02 1.89
C GLU A 181 -17.92 15.41 2.57
N GLU A 182 -17.97 15.20 3.88
CA GLU A 182 -16.83 14.79 4.71
C GLU A 182 -16.88 13.32 5.16
N LEU A 183 -17.71 12.48 4.50
CA LEU A 183 -17.65 11.03 4.72
C LEU A 183 -16.36 10.47 4.13
N ASP A 184 -15.28 10.55 4.90
CA ASP A 184 -13.93 10.18 4.47
C ASP A 184 -13.40 8.93 5.19
N PHE A 185 -12.70 8.08 4.43
CA PHE A 185 -12.06 6.86 4.94
C PHE A 185 -10.56 6.86 4.67
N THR A 186 -9.81 6.09 5.47
CA THR A 186 -8.36 5.91 5.31
C THR A 186 -7.98 4.57 4.68
N SER A 187 -8.95 3.71 4.43
CA SER A 187 -8.75 2.37 3.86
C SER A 187 -9.74 2.09 2.75
N PRO A 188 -9.30 1.51 1.61
CA PRO A 188 -10.20 1.13 0.52
C PRO A 188 -11.29 0.13 0.94
N GLY A 189 -12.39 0.12 0.19
CA GLY A 189 -13.54 -0.79 0.36
C GLY A 189 -14.54 -0.34 1.43
N ARG A 190 -14.31 0.80 2.11
CA ARG A 190 -15.20 1.28 3.19
C ARG A 190 -16.48 1.91 2.67
N TYR A 191 -16.45 2.49 1.49
CA TYR A 191 -17.65 3.03 0.85
C TYR A 191 -18.65 1.92 0.49
N ASP A 192 -18.17 0.74 0.06
CA ASP A 192 -19.04 -0.42 -0.18
C ASP A 192 -19.63 -0.96 1.13
N GLU A 193 -18.86 -1.00 2.24
CA GLU A 193 -19.39 -1.34 3.57
C GLU A 193 -20.51 -0.38 4.02
N VAL A 194 -20.36 0.91 3.76
CA VAL A 194 -21.43 1.89 4.06
C VAL A 194 -22.67 1.66 3.20
N LEU A 195 -22.52 1.34 1.91
CA LEU A 195 -23.65 0.95 1.06
C LEU A 195 -24.38 -0.27 1.64
N GLU A 196 -23.66 -1.26 2.12
CA GLU A 196 -24.26 -2.42 2.80
C GLU A 196 -25.00 -2.01 4.08
N HIS A 197 -24.43 -1.12 4.90
CA HIS A 197 -25.12 -0.60 6.09
C HIS A 197 -26.42 0.13 5.74
N ILE A 198 -26.44 0.93 4.68
CA ILE A 198 -27.65 1.62 4.20
C ILE A 198 -28.71 0.60 3.74
N LEU A 199 -28.30 -0.43 2.98
CA LEU A 199 -29.22 -1.47 2.51
C LEU A 199 -29.78 -2.32 3.65
N VAL A 200 -28.97 -2.65 4.64
CA VAL A 200 -29.41 -3.35 5.86
C VAL A 200 -30.37 -2.46 6.66
N HIS A 201 -30.09 -1.17 6.79
CA HIS A 201 -31.00 -0.22 7.43
C HIS A 201 -32.33 -0.14 6.69
N LYS A 202 -32.31 -0.04 5.34
CA LYS A 202 -33.51 -0.08 4.48
C LYS A 202 -34.35 -1.33 4.75
N TYR A 203 -33.70 -2.50 4.82
CA TYR A 203 -34.37 -3.77 5.09
C TYR A 203 -35.13 -3.73 6.43
N PHE A 204 -34.50 -3.27 7.51
CA PHE A 204 -35.14 -3.22 8.85
C PHE A 204 -36.26 -2.18 8.91
N VAL A 205 -36.10 -1.00 8.29
CA VAL A 205 -37.13 0.03 8.26
C VAL A 205 -38.38 -0.49 7.51
N ASN A 206 -38.18 -1.19 6.39
CA ASN A 206 -39.28 -1.75 5.60
C ASN A 206 -40.09 -2.82 6.33
N GLN A 207 -39.51 -3.51 7.34
CA GLN A 207 -40.27 -4.48 8.14
C GLN A 207 -41.36 -3.81 9.01
N SER A 208 -41.18 -2.55 9.36
CA SER A 208 -42.13 -1.80 10.23
C SER A 208 -43.04 -0.86 9.46
N LEU A 209 -42.88 -0.75 8.16
CA LEU A 209 -43.65 0.17 7.33
C LEU A 209 -44.62 -0.58 6.36
N PRO A 210 -45.76 0.01 6.02
CA PRO A 210 -46.70 -0.56 5.06
C PRO A 210 -46.24 -0.43 3.60
N ARG A 211 -45.21 0.36 3.31
CA ARG A 211 -44.61 0.55 1.98
C ARG A 211 -43.11 0.40 2.03
N GLU A 212 -42.55 0.00 0.91
CA GLU A 212 -41.10 0.03 0.74
C GLU A 212 -40.60 1.47 0.56
N ILE A 213 -39.59 1.86 1.35
CA ILE A 213 -38.92 3.16 1.18
C ILE A 213 -37.90 3.10 0.02
N SER A 214 -37.66 4.24 -0.63
CA SER A 214 -36.63 4.37 -1.67
C SER A 214 -35.25 4.23 -1.08
N PHE A 215 -34.23 4.11 -1.95
CA PHE A 215 -32.83 4.10 -1.50
C PHE A 215 -32.46 5.44 -0.86
N ASP A 216 -32.90 6.56 -1.43
CA ASP A 216 -32.61 7.91 -0.94
C ASP A 216 -33.23 8.15 0.44
N GLU A 217 -34.50 7.73 0.65
CA GLU A 217 -35.14 7.77 1.97
C GLU A 217 -34.36 6.91 2.99
N ALA A 218 -33.87 5.74 2.59
CA ALA A 218 -33.09 4.87 3.45
C ALA A 218 -31.72 5.45 3.78
N LEU A 219 -31.04 6.04 2.80
CA LEU A 219 -29.77 6.71 2.97
C LEU A 219 -29.88 7.87 3.95
N PHE A 220 -30.85 8.76 3.73
CA PHE A 220 -31.09 9.89 4.63
C PHE A 220 -31.45 9.44 6.04
N SER A 221 -32.32 8.44 6.16
CA SER A 221 -32.69 7.87 7.47
C SER A 221 -31.51 7.20 8.17
N TRP A 222 -30.66 6.45 7.45
CA TRP A 222 -29.44 5.87 7.99
C TRP A 222 -28.47 6.94 8.47
N TYR A 223 -28.27 7.98 7.65
CA TYR A 223 -27.38 9.09 8.00
C TYR A 223 -27.82 9.78 9.30
N GLU A 224 -29.09 10.18 9.40
CA GLU A 224 -29.62 10.89 10.55
C GLU A 224 -29.77 10.04 11.81
N ASN A 225 -30.17 8.77 11.68
CA ASN A 225 -30.53 7.93 12.84
C ASN A 225 -29.46 6.92 13.24
N VAL A 226 -28.47 6.64 12.36
CA VAL A 226 -27.40 5.65 12.63
C VAL A 226 -26.03 6.27 12.60
N TYR A 227 -25.65 6.93 11.49
CA TYR A 227 -24.31 7.46 11.33
C TYR A 227 -24.04 8.66 12.24
N ARG A 228 -24.82 9.73 12.14
CA ARG A 228 -24.62 10.98 12.91
C ARG A 228 -24.63 10.78 14.42
N PRO A 229 -25.59 10.03 15.03
CA PRO A 229 -25.54 9.79 16.46
C PRO A 229 -24.25 9.09 16.91
N LEU A 230 -23.76 8.11 16.14
CA LEU A 230 -22.51 7.43 16.48
C LEU A 230 -21.29 8.32 16.22
N ALA A 231 -21.28 9.11 15.15
CA ALA A 231 -20.24 10.11 14.88
C ALA A 231 -20.13 11.08 16.07
N TYR A 232 -21.27 11.61 16.55
CA TYR A 232 -21.29 12.45 17.75
C TYR A 232 -20.69 11.77 18.97
N VAL A 233 -21.03 10.50 19.23
CA VAL A 233 -20.45 9.74 20.36
C VAL A 233 -18.94 9.57 20.21
N ILE A 234 -18.44 9.32 19.00
CA ILE A 234 -17.00 9.20 18.68
C ILE A 234 -16.27 10.49 19.02
N GLU A 235 -16.86 11.64 18.66
CA GLU A 235 -16.30 12.97 18.91
C GLU A 235 -16.38 13.34 20.40
N ASP A 236 -17.53 13.18 21.05
CA ASP A 236 -17.77 13.47 22.46
C ASP A 236 -16.82 12.69 23.38
N LEU A 237 -16.59 11.41 23.07
CA LEU A 237 -15.63 10.56 23.78
C LEU A 237 -14.17 10.85 23.40
N GLY A 238 -13.90 11.74 22.46
CA GLY A 238 -12.56 12.08 21.98
C GLY A 238 -11.79 10.88 21.40
N LEU A 239 -12.49 9.90 20.82
CA LEU A 239 -11.88 8.64 20.39
C LEU A 239 -10.83 8.83 19.30
N LEU A 240 -10.98 9.81 18.40
CA LEU A 240 -9.99 10.10 17.36
C LEU A 240 -8.59 10.31 17.94
N SER A 241 -8.51 10.90 19.13
CA SER A 241 -7.22 11.09 19.81
C SER A 241 -6.52 9.76 20.16
N ARG A 242 -7.23 8.64 20.23
CA ARG A 242 -6.72 7.29 20.54
C ARG A 242 -6.39 6.49 19.28
N PHE A 243 -6.82 6.96 18.10
CA PHE A 243 -6.64 6.31 16.79
C PHE A 243 -6.00 7.29 15.79
N PRO A 244 -4.70 7.59 15.93
CA PRO A 244 -4.04 8.56 15.07
C PRO A 244 -4.10 8.15 13.59
N GLY A 245 -4.43 9.12 12.72
CA GLY A 245 -4.55 8.90 11.28
C GLY A 245 -5.82 8.19 10.84
N ARG A 246 -6.84 8.08 11.70
CA ARG A 246 -8.19 7.60 11.36
C ARG A 246 -9.18 8.75 11.30
N THR A 247 -10.26 8.55 10.54
CA THR A 247 -11.38 9.48 10.47
C THR A 247 -12.53 9.04 11.39
N VAL A 248 -13.52 9.91 11.59
CA VAL A 248 -14.77 9.57 12.30
C VAL A 248 -15.45 8.40 11.58
N SER A 249 -15.49 8.44 10.23
CA SER A 249 -16.12 7.40 9.42
C SER A 249 -15.40 6.05 9.53
N ASP A 250 -14.06 6.03 9.63
CA ASP A 250 -13.33 4.80 9.93
C ASP A 250 -13.78 4.19 11.27
N LEU A 251 -13.85 5.03 12.30
CA LEU A 251 -14.25 4.58 13.64
C LEU A 251 -15.71 4.14 13.67
N TYR A 252 -16.59 4.83 12.92
CA TYR A 252 -17.97 4.39 12.74
C TYR A 252 -18.03 2.93 12.27
N VAL A 253 -17.36 2.59 11.17
CA VAL A 253 -17.38 1.23 10.61
C VAL A 253 -16.82 0.21 11.61
N TYR A 254 -15.70 0.51 12.27
CA TYR A 254 -15.09 -0.40 13.24
C TYR A 254 -15.97 -0.61 14.49
N ILE A 255 -16.60 0.47 14.99
CA ILE A 255 -17.46 0.40 16.17
C ILE A 255 -18.75 -0.36 15.86
N VAL A 256 -19.36 -0.14 14.69
CA VAL A 256 -20.55 -0.91 14.26
C VAL A 256 -20.24 -2.40 14.21
N LYS A 257 -19.12 -2.79 13.62
CA LYS A 257 -18.70 -4.19 13.59
C LYS A 257 -18.48 -4.77 14.99
N HIS A 258 -17.79 -4.03 15.85
CA HIS A 258 -17.55 -4.44 17.22
C HIS A 258 -18.86 -4.51 18.04
N TRP A 259 -19.77 -3.56 17.82
CA TRP A 259 -21.09 -3.56 18.42
C TRP A 259 -21.91 -4.79 18.04
N ASP A 260 -21.86 -5.23 16.79
CA ASP A 260 -22.51 -6.44 16.33
C ASP A 260 -21.93 -7.70 17.03
N GLU A 261 -20.63 -7.75 17.27
CA GLU A 261 -20.00 -8.82 18.06
C GLU A 261 -20.49 -8.81 19.50
N LEU A 262 -20.59 -7.63 20.14
CA LEU A 262 -21.08 -7.48 21.49
C LEU A 262 -22.57 -7.83 21.63
N LYS A 263 -23.41 -7.43 20.65
CA LYS A 263 -24.83 -7.82 20.61
C LYS A 263 -25.02 -9.33 20.53
N ARG A 264 -24.19 -10.02 19.76
CA ARG A 264 -24.22 -11.50 19.70
C ARG A 264 -23.85 -12.15 21.02
N LYS A 265 -22.95 -11.51 21.78
CA LYS A 265 -22.43 -12.05 23.05
C LYS A 265 -23.30 -11.70 24.27
N TYR A 266 -23.82 -10.47 24.31
CA TYR A 266 -24.48 -9.92 25.50
C TYR A 266 -25.98 -9.59 25.28
N GLY A 267 -26.50 -9.80 24.07
CA GLY A 267 -27.89 -9.54 23.70
C GLY A 267 -28.09 -8.28 22.85
N LEU A 268 -29.24 -8.21 22.17
CA LEU A 268 -29.54 -7.18 21.19
C LEU A 268 -29.69 -5.77 21.75
N SER A 269 -29.92 -5.63 23.06
CA SER A 269 -30.11 -4.35 23.75
C SER A 269 -28.78 -3.67 24.17
N TYR A 270 -27.62 -4.22 23.80
CA TYR A 270 -26.33 -3.63 24.17
C TYR A 270 -26.18 -2.21 23.58
N PRO A 271 -25.95 -1.15 24.43
CA PRO A 271 -25.92 0.23 23.95
C PRO A 271 -24.72 0.51 23.05
N VAL A 272 -24.93 1.24 21.93
CA VAL A 272 -23.84 1.58 20.99
C VAL A 272 -22.78 2.50 21.64
N ALA A 273 -23.17 3.38 22.54
CA ALA A 273 -22.23 4.25 23.27
C ALA A 273 -21.28 3.45 24.16
N GLU A 274 -21.75 2.35 24.78
CA GLU A 274 -20.90 1.44 25.55
C GLU A 274 -19.97 0.64 24.63
N ALA A 275 -20.46 0.21 23.46
CA ALA A 275 -19.61 -0.42 22.44
C ALA A 275 -18.50 0.51 21.95
N ALA A 276 -18.79 1.80 21.77
CA ALA A 276 -17.81 2.79 21.39
C ALA A 276 -16.74 3.00 22.49
N ARG A 277 -17.13 3.03 23.77
CA ARG A 277 -16.18 3.10 24.89
C ARG A 277 -15.32 1.86 24.98
N ASP A 278 -15.94 0.67 24.95
CA ASP A 278 -15.23 -0.62 24.98
C ASP A 278 -14.24 -0.74 23.83
N TYR A 279 -14.66 -0.35 22.61
CA TYR A 279 -13.77 -0.31 21.44
C TYR A 279 -12.57 0.62 21.69
N GLY A 280 -12.83 1.82 22.18
CA GLY A 280 -11.80 2.77 22.54
C GLY A 280 -10.81 2.23 23.58
N GLU A 281 -11.29 1.54 24.61
CA GLU A 281 -10.46 0.98 25.69
C GLU A 281 -9.62 -0.20 25.21
N ARG A 282 -10.18 -1.10 24.44
CA ARG A 282 -9.49 -2.31 23.96
C ARG A 282 -8.50 -2.03 22.84
N PHE A 283 -8.86 -1.20 21.89
CA PHE A 283 -8.10 -1.02 20.64
C PHE A 283 -7.41 0.33 20.52
N GLY A 284 -7.82 1.31 21.34
CA GLY A 284 -7.24 2.64 21.34
C GLY A 284 -5.90 2.70 22.05
N LYS A 285 -4.93 3.40 21.45
CA LYS A 285 -3.59 3.57 22.05
C LYS A 285 -3.59 4.58 23.19
N PRO A 286 -3.02 4.27 24.36
CA PRO A 286 -2.80 5.24 25.43
C PRO A 286 -1.89 6.39 24.92
N ARG A 287 -2.13 7.64 25.39
CA ARG A 287 -1.38 8.83 24.95
C ARG A 287 0.15 8.68 25.12
N ALA A 288 0.59 8.09 26.23
CA ALA A 288 2.01 7.84 26.52
C ALA A 288 2.63 6.79 25.57
N ALA A 289 1.89 5.74 25.19
CA ALA A 289 2.34 4.73 24.25
C ALA A 289 2.52 5.32 22.85
N ARG A 290 1.64 6.24 22.42
CA ARG A 290 1.72 6.92 21.11
C ARG A 290 2.97 7.79 20.97
N ILE A 291 3.32 8.56 22.00
CA ILE A 291 4.53 9.40 21.99
C ILE A 291 5.76 8.49 21.91
N ARG A 292 5.80 7.40 22.67
CA ARG A 292 6.92 6.45 22.67
C ARG A 292 7.05 5.72 21.32
N GLU A 293 5.94 5.29 20.71
CA GLU A 293 5.95 4.65 19.39
C GLU A 293 6.33 5.64 18.27
N GLY A 294 5.85 6.88 18.32
CA GLY A 294 6.24 7.94 17.39
C GLY A 294 7.74 8.22 17.43
N LEU A 295 8.33 8.33 18.63
CA LEU A 295 9.77 8.49 18.82
C LEU A 295 10.55 7.23 18.38
N ALA A 296 10.05 6.04 18.67
CA ALA A 296 10.67 4.77 18.26
C ALA A 296 10.62 4.58 16.73
N ALA A 297 9.50 4.93 16.10
CA ALA A 297 9.36 4.88 14.63
C ALA A 297 10.30 5.88 13.94
N LEU A 298 10.44 7.10 14.49
CA LEU A 298 11.38 8.11 13.98
C LEU A 298 12.83 7.63 14.11
N ALA A 299 13.19 7.10 15.29
CA ALA A 299 14.52 6.55 15.54
C ALA A 299 14.80 5.31 14.67
N GLY A 300 13.83 4.40 14.53
CA GLY A 300 13.92 3.23 13.67
C GLY A 300 14.05 3.58 12.19
N GLY A 301 13.30 4.58 11.72
CA GLY A 301 13.40 5.10 10.36
C GLY A 301 14.76 5.74 10.05
N ILE A 302 15.36 6.43 11.00
CA ILE A 302 16.72 6.98 10.88
C ILE A 302 17.76 5.85 10.88
N LEU A 303 17.65 4.90 11.80
CA LEU A 303 18.58 3.76 11.93
C LEU A 303 18.56 2.87 10.69
N SER A 304 17.38 2.50 10.18
CA SER A 304 17.28 1.67 8.98
C SER A 304 17.90 2.35 7.75
N ARG A 305 17.77 3.67 7.64
CA ARG A 305 18.40 4.44 6.57
C ARG A 305 19.91 4.49 6.71
N LEU A 306 20.44 4.62 7.93
CA LEU A 306 21.86 4.62 8.20
C LEU A 306 22.48 3.22 7.96
N GLU A 307 21.75 2.14 8.25
CA GLU A 307 22.20 0.75 7.98
C GLU A 307 22.35 0.47 6.48
N GLU A 308 21.53 1.13 5.63
CA GLU A 308 21.62 0.99 4.18
C GLU A 308 22.85 1.70 3.57
N LEU A 309 23.56 2.55 4.34
CA LEU A 309 24.76 3.24 3.85
C LEU A 309 25.99 2.34 3.86
N PRO A 310 26.77 2.34 2.77
CA PRO A 310 28.05 1.63 2.75
C PRO A 310 29.08 2.30 3.67
N GLY A 311 29.88 1.49 4.39
CA GLY A 311 31.00 2.00 5.17
C GLY A 311 30.77 2.04 6.69
N PRO A 312 31.50 2.91 7.42
CA PRO A 312 31.50 2.89 8.89
C PRO A 312 30.16 3.28 9.51
N LEU A 313 29.38 4.13 8.87
CA LEU A 313 28.06 4.59 9.37
C LEU A 313 27.02 3.46 9.38
N GLY A 314 26.95 2.64 8.32
CA GLY A 314 26.03 1.49 8.27
C GLY A 314 26.38 0.44 9.34
N ARG A 315 27.66 0.12 9.50
CA ARG A 315 28.12 -0.80 10.56
C ARG A 315 27.89 -0.27 11.98
N ALA A 316 27.94 1.03 12.18
CA ALA A 316 27.64 1.65 13.48
C ALA A 316 26.15 1.57 13.80
N ALA A 317 25.27 1.83 12.83
CA ALA A 317 23.82 1.74 12.99
C ALA A 317 23.37 0.30 13.27
N GLU A 318 23.92 -0.70 12.55
CA GLU A 318 23.66 -2.11 12.77
C GLU A 318 24.08 -2.57 14.18
N ARG A 319 25.24 -2.12 14.67
CA ARG A 319 25.68 -2.38 16.05
C ARG A 319 24.76 -1.76 17.09
N PHE A 320 24.23 -0.59 16.82
CA PHE A 320 23.29 0.08 17.72
C PHE A 320 21.97 -0.67 17.83
N ARG A 321 21.41 -1.14 16.70
CA ARG A 321 20.20 -1.97 16.68
C ARG A 321 20.37 -3.28 17.43
N ASN A 322 21.52 -3.96 17.23
CA ASN A 322 21.81 -5.26 17.82
C ASN A 322 22.12 -5.20 19.33
N ARG A 323 22.39 -4.00 19.90
CA ARG A 323 22.58 -3.83 21.34
C ARG A 323 21.30 -3.75 22.17
N GLY A 324 20.13 -3.56 21.54
CA GLY A 324 18.86 -3.37 22.24
C GLY A 324 18.84 -2.14 23.15
N PRO A 325 17.68 -1.66 23.62
CA PRO A 325 17.64 -0.68 24.68
C PRO A 325 18.31 -1.27 25.91
N ALA A 326 19.36 -0.62 26.42
CA ALA A 326 20.05 -1.02 27.65
C ALA A 326 19.02 -1.23 28.76
N ALA A 327 18.98 -2.43 29.33
CA ALA A 327 18.20 -2.76 30.51
C ALA A 327 18.70 -1.87 31.69
N GLY A 328 18.11 -0.71 31.80
CA GLY A 328 18.32 0.22 32.88
C GLY A 328 17.09 0.27 33.77
N GLU A 329 16.98 -0.73 34.65
CA GLU A 329 16.27 -0.56 35.91
C GLU A 329 16.78 -1.63 36.88
N LYS A 330 17.83 -1.28 37.60
CA LYS A 330 18.11 -1.93 38.87
C LYS A 330 16.97 -1.61 39.82
N LYS A 331 16.22 -2.63 40.24
CA LYS A 331 15.34 -2.55 41.42
C LYS A 331 16.17 -2.03 42.59
N ALA A 332 15.78 -0.90 43.11
CA ALA A 332 16.16 -0.48 44.43
C ALA A 332 15.39 -1.38 45.42
N GLU A 333 16.06 -2.38 45.97
CA GLU A 333 15.69 -2.98 47.25
C GLU A 333 15.92 -1.93 48.30
N ASN A 334 14.88 -1.61 49.04
CA ASN A 334 14.98 -0.85 50.27
C ASN A 334 14.70 -1.77 51.46
N PRO A 335 15.37 -1.62 52.58
CA PRO A 335 15.41 -2.53 53.73
C PRO A 335 14.12 -2.65 54.54
#